data_e01d74e0d050aedd816cf0da331d67c3
#
_entry.id   e01d74e0d050aedd816cf0da331d67c3
#
_cell.length_a   1.000
_cell.length_b   1.000
_cell.length_c   1.000
_cell.angle_alpha   90.00
_cell.angle_beta   90.00
_cell.angle_gamma   90.00
#
_symmetry.space_group_name_H-M   'P 1'
#
loop_
_entity.id
_entity.type
_entity.pdbx_description
1 polymer ?
#
loop_
_entity_poly.entity_id
_entity_poly.type
_entity_poly.pdbx_seq_one_letter_code
_entity_poly.pdbx_strand_id
1 'polypeptide(L)'
;MVKKPNYDRSTENIGNAVAMEHVNVCIPDQRIATLFYITGLGLTRDPYLVTSVTNMWVNIGRNQFHLPTNDPLVVRGTIGLVMPDRAGLLRRLNSVKVALKGAKFSYKPANGHVAVTCPWGNRFHVHEPGDRFGRVALGIAYVNFDVPGGTAERIARFYREIVGVPASLEKRGGISAHAQVGFMQELIFRETDRKIAKFDGHHIQIYVADFSGPYDRLRER
;
A
#
# COMPACT_ATOMS: atom_id res chain seq x y z
N MET A 1 0.12 28.52 38.83
CA MET A 1 -0.69 28.24 37.62
C MET A 1 0.10 27.29 36.74
N VAL A 2 -0.38 26.04 36.56
CA VAL A 2 0.25 25.09 35.64
C VAL A 2 -0.11 25.55 34.23
N LYS A 3 0.90 25.90 33.40
CA LYS A 3 0.69 26.20 31.99
C LYS A 3 0.05 25.00 31.33
N LYS A 4 -1.18 25.16 30.79
CA LYS A 4 -1.76 24.12 29.93
C LYS A 4 -0.79 23.86 28.75
N PRO A 5 -0.42 22.60 28.50
CA PRO A 5 0.41 22.30 27.36
C PRO A 5 -0.27 22.78 26.08
N ASN A 6 0.45 23.53 25.25
CA ASN A 6 -0.02 23.98 23.96
C ASN A 6 0.22 22.82 22.97
N TYR A 7 -0.82 22.09 22.63
CA TYR A 7 -0.74 21.01 21.65
C TYR A 7 -0.89 21.60 20.25
N ASP A 8 0.15 21.47 19.46
CA ASP A 8 0.07 21.71 18.01
C ASP A 8 -0.54 20.45 17.35
N ARG A 9 -1.79 20.57 16.91
CA ARG A 9 -2.52 19.51 16.23
C ARG A 9 -2.47 19.62 14.70
N SER A 10 -1.71 20.54 14.16
CA SER A 10 -1.58 20.73 12.69
C SER A 10 -1.05 19.49 12.00
N THR A 11 -0.15 18.76 12.69
CA THR A 11 0.42 17.49 12.18
C THR A 11 -0.56 16.32 12.23
N GLU A 12 -1.69 16.46 12.93
CA GLU A 12 -2.74 15.43 13.00
C GLU A 12 -3.79 15.62 11.90
N ASN A 13 -3.72 16.72 11.17
CA ASN A 13 -4.68 17.01 10.09
C ASN A 13 -4.31 16.20 8.85
N ILE A 14 -5.00 15.09 8.66
CA ILE A 14 -4.89 14.24 7.47
C ILE A 14 -5.87 14.64 6.35
N GLY A 15 -6.57 15.78 6.52
CA GLY A 15 -7.58 16.26 5.58
C GLY A 15 -8.78 15.32 5.50
N ASN A 16 -9.32 15.17 4.30
CA ASN A 16 -10.53 14.36 4.07
C ASN A 16 -10.29 12.83 4.17
N ALA A 17 -9.07 12.33 3.97
CA ALA A 17 -8.80 10.90 4.07
C ALA A 17 -8.63 10.46 5.53
N VAL A 18 -9.34 9.42 5.91
CA VAL A 18 -9.29 8.84 7.26
C VAL A 18 -8.28 7.70 7.34
N ALA A 19 -8.33 6.79 6.37
CA ALA A 19 -7.42 5.64 6.30
C ALA A 19 -7.36 5.08 4.88
N MET A 20 -6.20 4.57 4.48
CA MET A 20 -6.10 3.59 3.41
C MET A 20 -6.52 2.24 3.99
N GLU A 21 -7.59 1.68 3.44
CA GLU A 21 -8.20 0.47 4.00
C GLU A 21 -7.60 -0.79 3.39
N HIS A 22 -7.69 -0.96 2.06
CA HIS A 22 -7.12 -2.12 1.41
C HIS A 22 -6.49 -1.85 0.05
N VAL A 23 -5.67 -2.81 -0.37
CA VAL A 23 -5.17 -2.94 -1.74
C VAL A 23 -5.91 -4.12 -2.38
N ASN A 24 -6.62 -3.86 -3.48
CA ASN A 24 -7.27 -4.88 -4.28
C ASN A 24 -6.37 -5.32 -5.44
N VAL A 25 -6.03 -6.61 -5.46
CA VAL A 25 -5.29 -7.25 -6.55
C VAL A 25 -5.83 -8.66 -6.77
N CYS A 26 -6.34 -8.93 -7.96
CA CYS A 26 -6.80 -10.28 -8.30
C CYS A 26 -5.62 -11.26 -8.36
N ILE A 27 -5.93 -12.51 -8.04
CA ILE A 27 -4.95 -13.62 -8.06
C ILE A 27 -5.58 -14.86 -8.73
N PRO A 28 -4.83 -15.60 -9.54
CA PRO A 28 -5.38 -16.74 -10.26
C PRO A 28 -5.63 -17.99 -9.41
N ASP A 29 -4.91 -18.16 -8.30
CA ASP A 29 -4.96 -19.38 -7.48
C ASP A 29 -4.92 -19.06 -5.98
N GLN A 30 -6.01 -19.37 -5.28
CA GLN A 30 -6.16 -19.12 -3.84
C GLN A 30 -5.21 -19.97 -2.98
N ARG A 31 -4.78 -21.15 -3.43
CA ARG A 31 -3.83 -21.99 -2.69
C ARG A 31 -2.43 -21.37 -2.74
N ILE A 32 -2.01 -20.92 -3.91
CA ILE A 32 -0.75 -20.22 -4.09
C ILE A 32 -0.76 -18.89 -3.32
N ALA A 33 -1.90 -18.17 -3.32
CA ALA A 33 -2.07 -16.97 -2.51
C ALA A 33 -1.96 -17.27 -1.01
N THR A 34 -2.55 -18.36 -0.53
CA THR A 34 -2.42 -18.79 0.86
C THR A 34 -0.96 -19.08 1.22
N LEU A 35 -0.24 -19.81 0.37
CA LEU A 35 1.20 -20.05 0.58
C LEU A 35 1.99 -18.75 0.67
N PHE A 36 1.70 -17.76 -0.17
CA PHE A 36 2.45 -16.51 -0.18
C PHE A 36 2.03 -15.57 0.94
N TYR A 37 0.74 -15.21 1.03
CA TYR A 37 0.28 -14.18 1.98
C TYR A 37 0.20 -14.69 3.42
N ILE A 38 -0.31 -15.91 3.61
CA ILE A 38 -0.50 -16.45 4.96
C ILE A 38 0.77 -17.12 5.47
N THR A 39 1.30 -18.11 4.75
CA THR A 39 2.48 -18.85 5.22
C THR A 39 3.76 -18.03 5.04
N GLY A 40 3.98 -17.46 3.86
CA GLY A 40 5.21 -16.73 3.51
C GLY A 40 5.35 -15.38 4.20
N LEU A 41 4.36 -14.49 4.06
CA LEU A 41 4.38 -13.22 4.74
C LEU A 41 3.99 -13.34 6.23
N GLY A 42 3.22 -14.35 6.62
CA GLY A 42 2.75 -14.51 8.00
C GLY A 42 1.54 -13.64 8.32
N LEU A 43 0.76 -13.28 7.32
CA LEU A 43 -0.49 -12.53 7.49
C LEU A 43 -1.63 -13.46 7.89
N THR A 44 -2.79 -12.90 8.26
CA THR A 44 -3.94 -13.69 8.69
C THR A 44 -5.11 -13.53 7.73
N ARG A 45 -5.81 -14.65 7.46
CA ARG A 45 -7.07 -14.60 6.73
C ARG A 45 -8.12 -13.91 7.61
N ASP A 46 -8.94 -13.03 7.01
CA ASP A 46 -10.03 -12.40 7.75
C ASP A 46 -11.06 -13.44 8.17
N PRO A 47 -11.45 -13.50 9.45
CA PRO A 47 -12.39 -14.51 9.94
C PRO A 47 -13.85 -14.15 9.68
N TYR A 48 -14.17 -12.90 9.35
CA TYR A 48 -15.55 -12.40 9.21
C TYR A 48 -15.97 -12.21 7.77
N LEU A 49 -15.04 -11.79 6.91
CA LEU A 49 -15.33 -11.61 5.49
C LEU A 49 -15.35 -12.97 4.81
N VAL A 50 -16.40 -13.19 4.01
CA VAL A 50 -16.58 -14.45 3.30
C VAL A 50 -15.35 -14.75 2.46
N THR A 51 -14.65 -15.80 2.84
CA THR A 51 -13.54 -16.35 2.09
C THR A 51 -14.02 -17.63 1.43
N SER A 52 -13.88 -17.69 0.14
CA SER A 52 -14.21 -18.85 -0.67
C SER A 52 -13.02 -19.24 -1.53
N VAL A 53 -13.18 -20.22 -2.38
CA VAL A 53 -12.19 -20.55 -3.42
C VAL A 53 -12.07 -19.46 -4.49
N THR A 54 -12.99 -18.49 -4.49
CA THR A 54 -13.04 -17.39 -5.46
C THR A 54 -12.69 -16.04 -4.86
N ASN A 55 -12.52 -15.96 -3.53
CA ASN A 55 -12.21 -14.69 -2.87
C ASN A 55 -11.49 -14.92 -1.54
N MET A 56 -10.54 -14.05 -1.21
CA MET A 56 -9.84 -14.05 0.07
C MET A 56 -9.57 -12.63 0.53
N TRP A 57 -9.82 -12.37 1.82
CA TRP A 57 -9.38 -11.17 2.52
C TRP A 57 -8.26 -11.53 3.48
N VAL A 58 -7.20 -10.74 3.47
CA VAL A 58 -6.01 -10.98 4.27
C VAL A 58 -5.68 -9.75 5.08
N ASN A 59 -5.66 -9.91 6.40
CA ASN A 59 -5.40 -8.83 7.35
C ASN A 59 -3.89 -8.57 7.52
N ILE A 60 -3.55 -7.30 7.52
CA ILE A 60 -2.25 -6.77 7.91
C ILE A 60 -2.45 -5.57 8.84
N GLY A 61 -2.55 -5.83 10.14
CA GLY A 61 -2.92 -4.82 11.12
C GLY A 61 -4.34 -4.28 10.89
N ARG A 62 -4.46 -2.97 10.63
CA ARG A 62 -5.73 -2.30 10.33
C ARG A 62 -6.05 -2.27 8.82
N ASN A 63 -5.18 -2.80 8.00
CA ASN A 63 -5.33 -2.82 6.55
C ASN A 63 -5.57 -4.25 6.07
N GLN A 64 -5.99 -4.35 4.81
CA GLN A 64 -6.25 -5.64 4.20
C GLN A 64 -5.70 -5.72 2.76
N PHE A 65 -5.50 -6.93 2.29
CA PHE A 65 -5.47 -7.25 0.87
C PHE A 65 -6.80 -7.91 0.50
N HIS A 66 -7.45 -7.39 -0.53
CA HIS A 66 -8.58 -8.05 -1.16
C HIS A 66 -8.08 -8.80 -2.39
N LEU A 67 -8.29 -10.12 -2.41
CA LEU A 67 -7.70 -11.05 -3.37
C LEU A 67 -8.78 -11.88 -4.07
N PRO A 68 -9.59 -11.30 -4.97
CA PRO A 68 -10.52 -12.05 -5.80
C PRO A 68 -9.77 -12.97 -6.76
N THR A 69 -10.36 -14.12 -7.07
CA THR A 69 -9.80 -15.03 -8.07
C THR A 69 -10.16 -14.54 -9.48
N ASN A 70 -9.16 -14.13 -10.22
CA ASN A 70 -9.23 -13.70 -11.63
C ASN A 70 -7.81 -13.62 -12.20
N ASP A 71 -7.69 -13.15 -13.44
CA ASP A 71 -6.39 -12.79 -14.01
C ASP A 71 -5.61 -11.86 -13.08
N PRO A 72 -4.29 -12.06 -12.95
CA PRO A 72 -3.51 -11.36 -11.93
C PRO A 72 -3.43 -9.86 -12.20
N LEU A 73 -3.81 -9.06 -11.21
CA LEU A 73 -3.60 -7.61 -11.22
C LEU A 73 -2.27 -7.26 -10.53
N VAL A 74 -1.49 -6.41 -11.17
CA VAL A 74 -0.16 -6.02 -10.69
C VAL A 74 -0.06 -4.51 -10.54
N VAL A 75 0.10 -4.06 -9.31
CA VAL A 75 0.33 -2.64 -9.01
C VAL A 75 1.54 -2.13 -9.79
N ARG A 76 1.36 -1.06 -10.53
CA ARG A 76 2.43 -0.41 -11.32
C ARG A 76 3.40 0.33 -10.42
N GLY A 77 4.03 -0.39 -9.50
CA GLY A 77 4.89 0.21 -8.49
C GLY A 77 5.26 -0.77 -7.39
N THR A 78 5.15 -0.33 -6.14
CA THR A 78 5.59 -1.10 -4.97
C THR A 78 4.68 -0.81 -3.78
N ILE A 79 4.31 -1.84 -3.03
CA ILE A 79 3.52 -1.73 -1.81
C ILE A 79 4.47 -1.78 -0.62
N GLY A 80 4.44 -0.75 0.24
CA GLY A 80 5.24 -0.66 1.45
C GLY A 80 4.50 -1.23 2.65
N LEU A 81 5.05 -2.28 3.23
CA LEU A 81 4.52 -2.92 4.43
C LEU A 81 5.41 -2.60 5.62
N VAL A 82 4.79 -2.43 6.78
CA VAL A 82 5.49 -2.44 8.06
C VAL A 82 5.13 -3.75 8.76
N MET A 83 6.14 -4.51 9.14
CA MET A 83 5.98 -5.80 9.81
C MET A 83 7.09 -6.00 10.85
N PRO A 84 6.77 -6.40 12.08
CA PRO A 84 7.79 -6.77 13.06
C PRO A 84 8.44 -8.10 12.68
N ASP A 85 9.56 -8.43 13.33
CA ASP A 85 10.24 -9.73 13.20
C ASP A 85 10.74 -10.03 11.77
N ARG A 86 11.70 -9.23 11.32
CA ARG A 86 12.39 -9.44 10.02
C ARG A 86 13.00 -10.85 9.90
N ALA A 87 13.56 -11.38 10.98
CA ALA A 87 14.17 -12.72 10.97
C ALA A 87 13.11 -13.81 10.73
N GLY A 88 11.97 -13.71 11.41
CA GLY A 88 10.83 -14.60 11.19
C GLY A 88 10.25 -14.48 9.78
N LEU A 89 10.14 -13.28 9.24
CA LEU A 89 9.73 -13.07 7.85
C LEU A 89 10.66 -13.83 6.88
N LEU A 90 11.97 -13.69 7.04
CA LEU A 90 12.93 -14.38 6.16
C LEU A 90 12.85 -15.90 6.27
N ARG A 91 12.65 -16.44 7.50
CA ARG A 91 12.42 -17.88 7.69
C ARG A 91 11.15 -18.36 6.97
N ARG A 92 10.04 -17.64 7.11
CA ARG A 92 8.75 -17.97 6.47
C ARG A 92 8.85 -17.89 4.94
N LEU A 93 9.46 -16.84 4.38
CA LEU A 93 9.67 -16.73 2.94
C LEU A 93 10.54 -17.86 2.40
N ASN A 94 11.56 -18.29 3.16
CA ASN A 94 12.40 -19.42 2.79
C ASN A 94 11.61 -20.75 2.81
N SER A 95 10.72 -20.97 3.77
CA SER A 95 9.93 -22.20 3.89
C SER A 95 9.00 -22.43 2.70
N VAL A 96 8.48 -21.37 2.07
CA VAL A 96 7.58 -21.48 0.90
C VAL A 96 8.32 -21.48 -0.44
N LYS A 97 9.65 -21.27 -0.45
CA LYS A 97 10.45 -21.10 -1.67
C LYS A 97 10.34 -22.29 -2.63
N VAL A 98 10.36 -23.51 -2.12
CA VAL A 98 10.27 -24.71 -2.95
C VAL A 98 8.87 -24.85 -3.56
N ALA A 99 7.82 -24.63 -2.77
CA ALA A 99 6.45 -24.74 -3.23
C ALA A 99 6.08 -23.64 -4.25
N LEU A 100 6.75 -22.49 -4.21
CA LEU A 100 6.55 -21.39 -5.16
C LEU A 100 7.57 -21.37 -6.32
N LYS A 101 8.34 -22.45 -6.50
CA LYS A 101 9.28 -22.58 -7.60
C LYS A 101 8.55 -22.53 -8.95
N GLY A 102 9.08 -21.72 -9.87
CA GLY A 102 8.50 -21.53 -11.20
C GLY A 102 7.54 -20.33 -11.30
N ALA A 103 7.08 -19.77 -10.16
CA ALA A 103 6.38 -18.51 -10.13
C ALA A 103 7.37 -17.31 -10.13
N LYS A 104 6.85 -16.07 -10.23
CA LYS A 104 7.68 -14.85 -10.12
C LYS A 104 8.17 -14.57 -8.70
N PHE A 105 7.87 -15.45 -7.74
CA PHE A 105 8.23 -15.29 -6.35
C PHE A 105 9.73 -15.13 -6.15
N SER A 106 10.09 -14.08 -5.44
CA SER A 106 11.48 -13.85 -5.02
C SER A 106 11.52 -12.97 -3.78
N TYR A 107 12.61 -13.01 -3.02
CA TYR A 107 12.87 -12.07 -1.95
C TYR A 107 14.37 -11.83 -1.80
N LYS A 108 14.71 -10.62 -1.34
CA LYS A 108 16.09 -10.20 -1.10
C LYS A 108 16.15 -9.22 0.07
N PRO A 109 16.96 -9.48 1.10
CA PRO A 109 17.28 -8.47 2.09
C PRO A 109 17.95 -7.25 1.42
N ALA A 110 17.50 -6.06 1.79
CA ALA A 110 18.03 -4.79 1.33
C ALA A 110 18.27 -3.86 2.54
N ASN A 111 18.90 -2.72 2.32
CA ASN A 111 19.07 -1.73 3.37
C ASN A 111 17.70 -1.15 3.75
N GLY A 112 17.32 -1.28 5.04
CA GLY A 112 16.08 -0.76 5.60
C GLY A 112 14.79 -1.53 5.23
N HIS A 113 14.85 -2.63 4.42
CA HIS A 113 13.68 -3.45 4.11
C HIS A 113 14.05 -4.85 3.59
N VAL A 114 13.04 -5.69 3.42
CA VAL A 114 13.13 -6.90 2.59
C VAL A 114 12.32 -6.63 1.33
N ALA A 115 12.97 -6.67 0.16
CA ALA A 115 12.27 -6.63 -1.12
C ALA A 115 11.67 -8.00 -1.39
N VAL A 116 10.36 -8.07 -1.65
CA VAL A 116 9.63 -9.31 -1.91
C VAL A 116 8.79 -9.14 -3.17
N THR A 117 8.78 -10.15 -4.03
CA THR A 117 7.89 -10.21 -5.20
C THR A 117 6.92 -11.37 -4.99
N CYS A 118 5.61 -11.14 -5.14
CA CYS A 118 4.61 -12.18 -5.04
C CYS A 118 4.66 -13.12 -6.26
N PRO A 119 3.98 -14.29 -6.21
CA PRO A 119 3.97 -15.24 -7.32
C PRO A 119 3.56 -14.68 -8.68
N TRP A 120 2.82 -13.60 -8.71
CA TRP A 120 2.29 -12.98 -9.94
C TRP A 120 2.97 -11.66 -10.33
N GLY A 121 3.85 -11.12 -9.47
CA GLY A 121 4.69 -9.97 -9.81
C GLY A 121 4.42 -8.68 -9.01
N ASN A 122 3.46 -8.66 -8.07
CA ASN A 122 3.35 -7.54 -7.15
C ASN A 122 4.60 -7.45 -6.28
N ARG A 123 5.16 -6.25 -6.15
CA ARG A 123 6.40 -5.97 -5.43
C ARG A 123 6.10 -5.34 -4.08
N PHE A 124 6.77 -5.81 -3.07
CA PHE A 124 6.65 -5.32 -1.70
C PHE A 124 8.00 -4.89 -1.16
N HIS A 125 8.01 -3.79 -0.42
CA HIS A 125 9.09 -3.44 0.50
C HIS A 125 8.59 -3.66 1.93
N VAL A 126 9.12 -4.67 2.59
CA VAL A 126 8.72 -4.99 3.96
C VAL A 126 9.73 -4.40 4.91
N HIS A 127 9.31 -3.39 5.66
CA HIS A 127 10.10 -2.65 6.64
C HIS A 127 9.83 -3.16 8.05
N GLU A 128 10.80 -2.98 8.94
CA GLU A 128 10.56 -3.10 10.37
C GLU A 128 9.92 -1.80 10.91
N PRO A 129 9.16 -1.86 12.01
CA PRO A 129 8.69 -0.67 12.70
C PRO A 129 9.86 0.27 13.05
N GLY A 130 9.62 1.57 13.02
CA GLY A 130 10.61 2.59 13.33
C GLY A 130 10.05 4.00 13.17
N ASP A 131 10.83 5.01 13.50
CA ASP A 131 10.40 6.42 13.56
C ASP A 131 9.75 6.92 12.27
N ARG A 132 10.20 6.43 11.11
CA ARG A 132 9.60 6.75 9.80
C ARG A 132 8.12 6.41 9.72
N PHE A 133 7.68 5.40 10.46
CA PHE A 133 6.31 4.87 10.41
C PHE A 133 5.53 5.21 11.70
N GLY A 134 6.10 6.04 12.57
CA GLY A 134 5.50 6.44 13.82
C GLY A 134 5.08 5.24 14.67
N ARG A 135 3.80 5.16 15.01
CA ARG A 135 3.25 4.07 15.84
C ARG A 135 2.77 2.86 15.03
N VAL A 136 2.99 2.83 13.72
CA VAL A 136 2.58 1.70 12.89
C VAL A 136 3.55 0.54 13.12
N ALA A 137 3.09 -0.49 13.81
CA ALA A 137 3.86 -1.70 14.05
C ALA A 137 3.55 -2.80 13.04
N LEU A 138 2.35 -2.78 12.44
CA LEU A 138 1.88 -3.72 11.42
C LEU A 138 0.87 -3.01 10.53
N GLY A 139 1.12 -2.98 9.22
CA GLY A 139 0.19 -2.31 8.28
C GLY A 139 0.77 -2.05 6.90
N ILE A 140 -0.07 -1.47 6.03
CA ILE A 140 0.35 -0.91 4.75
C ILE A 140 0.66 0.56 4.98
N ALA A 141 1.95 0.93 4.86
CA ALA A 141 2.38 2.30 5.09
C ALA A 141 2.26 3.17 3.84
N TYR A 142 2.50 2.58 2.66
CA TYR A 142 2.38 3.32 1.41
C TYR A 142 2.12 2.40 0.21
N VAL A 143 1.55 2.99 -0.83
CA VAL A 143 1.59 2.41 -2.17
C VAL A 143 2.28 3.40 -3.09
N ASN A 144 3.40 2.98 -3.68
CA ASN A 144 4.16 3.79 -4.64
C ASN A 144 3.79 3.36 -6.05
N PHE A 145 3.34 4.30 -6.87
CA PHE A 145 3.01 4.12 -8.28
C PHE A 145 4.06 4.76 -9.17
N ASP A 146 4.47 4.04 -10.20
CA ASP A 146 5.24 4.61 -11.32
C ASP A 146 4.27 5.40 -12.21
N VAL A 147 4.58 6.68 -12.47
CA VAL A 147 3.78 7.58 -13.33
C VAL A 147 4.66 8.25 -14.39
N PRO A 148 4.07 8.71 -15.51
CA PRO A 148 4.84 9.41 -16.54
C PRO A 148 5.50 10.69 -16.03
N GLY A 149 6.64 11.04 -16.58
CA GLY A 149 7.33 12.30 -16.32
C GLY A 149 6.43 13.53 -16.51
N GLY A 150 6.57 14.53 -15.63
CA GLY A 150 5.79 15.77 -15.66
C GLY A 150 4.36 15.67 -15.13
N THR A 151 3.97 14.55 -14.48
CA THR A 151 2.60 14.35 -13.98
C THR A 151 2.45 14.54 -12.47
N ALA A 152 3.53 14.43 -11.68
CA ALA A 152 3.46 14.42 -10.22
C ALA A 152 2.82 15.69 -9.64
N GLU A 153 3.12 16.89 -10.19
CA GLU A 153 2.51 18.12 -9.70
C GLU A 153 1.00 18.17 -9.91
N ARG A 154 0.53 17.70 -11.06
CA ARG A 154 -0.91 17.64 -11.35
C ARG A 154 -1.61 16.63 -10.44
N ILE A 155 -0.94 15.52 -10.12
CA ILE A 155 -1.43 14.51 -9.18
C ILE A 155 -1.53 15.11 -7.76
N ALA A 156 -0.46 15.77 -7.28
CA ALA A 156 -0.49 16.43 -5.97
C ALA A 156 -1.61 17.48 -5.89
N ARG A 157 -1.81 18.28 -6.95
CA ARG A 157 -2.89 19.24 -7.03
C ARG A 157 -4.27 18.57 -7.00
N PHE A 158 -4.47 17.46 -7.73
CA PHE A 158 -5.71 16.69 -7.70
C PHE A 158 -6.05 16.23 -6.29
N TYR A 159 -5.08 15.67 -5.56
CA TYR A 159 -5.31 15.22 -4.20
C TYR A 159 -5.63 16.36 -3.24
N ARG A 160 -4.98 17.52 -3.38
CA ARG A 160 -5.29 18.69 -2.56
C ARG A 160 -6.65 19.31 -2.89
N GLU A 161 -6.90 19.58 -4.16
CA GLU A 161 -8.06 20.39 -4.57
C GLU A 161 -9.33 19.56 -4.72
N ILE A 162 -9.24 18.32 -5.17
CA ILE A 162 -10.40 17.47 -5.42
C ILE A 162 -10.66 16.57 -4.23
N VAL A 163 -9.69 15.77 -3.82
CA VAL A 163 -9.88 14.81 -2.72
C VAL A 163 -9.92 15.51 -1.36
N GLY A 164 -9.20 16.62 -1.21
CA GLY A 164 -9.13 17.39 0.04
C GLY A 164 -8.16 16.80 1.06
N VAL A 165 -7.06 16.20 0.60
CA VAL A 165 -6.01 15.64 1.48
C VAL A 165 -4.69 16.39 1.32
N PRO A 166 -3.84 16.43 2.35
CA PRO A 166 -2.50 16.98 2.23
C PRO A 166 -1.72 16.23 1.15
N ALA A 167 -1.12 16.98 0.23
CA ALA A 167 -0.25 16.40 -0.77
C ALA A 167 0.91 17.35 -1.09
N SER A 168 2.09 16.80 -1.27
CA SER A 168 3.34 17.52 -1.51
C SER A 168 4.11 16.94 -2.68
N LEU A 169 5.10 17.71 -3.16
CA LEU A 169 6.10 17.24 -4.12
C LEU A 169 7.41 17.00 -3.40
N GLU A 170 8.03 15.87 -3.67
CA GLU A 170 9.39 15.57 -3.29
C GLU A 170 10.27 15.47 -4.54
N LYS A 171 11.48 16.07 -4.47
CA LYS A 171 12.45 16.09 -5.58
C LYS A 171 13.69 15.26 -5.28
N ARG A 172 13.81 14.74 -4.06
CA ARG A 172 14.96 13.93 -3.64
C ARG A 172 14.87 12.53 -4.24
N GLY A 173 15.85 12.17 -5.08
CA GLY A 173 15.88 10.86 -5.73
C GLY A 173 14.89 10.69 -6.89
N GLY A 174 14.47 11.81 -7.50
CA GLY A 174 13.47 11.89 -8.56
C GLY A 174 12.24 12.69 -8.12
N ILE A 175 11.37 13.04 -9.06
CA ILE A 175 10.16 13.80 -8.76
C ILE A 175 9.06 12.83 -8.37
N SER A 176 8.40 13.08 -7.24
CA SER A 176 7.23 12.31 -6.79
C SER A 176 6.20 13.18 -6.08
N ALA A 177 4.93 12.85 -6.27
CA ALA A 177 3.84 13.38 -5.46
C ALA A 177 3.56 12.44 -4.29
N HIS A 178 3.35 13.00 -3.11
CA HIS A 178 3.02 12.28 -1.88
C HIS A 178 1.65 12.77 -1.41
N ALA A 179 0.66 11.92 -1.42
CA ALA A 179 -0.69 12.20 -0.91
C ALA A 179 -0.91 11.42 0.39
N GLN A 180 -1.19 12.14 1.48
CA GLN A 180 -1.49 11.53 2.78
C GLN A 180 -2.92 10.99 2.78
N VAL A 181 -3.07 9.69 2.89
CA VAL A 181 -4.36 9.00 2.80
C VAL A 181 -4.75 8.24 4.07
N GLY A 182 -4.10 8.58 5.17
CA GLY A 182 -4.34 8.01 6.49
C GLY A 182 -3.20 8.39 7.43
N PHE A 183 -3.34 8.03 8.72
CA PHE A 183 -2.28 8.27 9.70
C PHE A 183 -1.04 7.45 9.33
N MET A 184 0.08 8.14 9.00
CA MET A 184 1.32 7.53 8.51
C MET A 184 1.12 6.65 7.27
N GLN A 185 0.14 7.00 6.43
CA GLN A 185 -0.15 6.28 5.19
C GLN A 185 -0.13 7.23 3.99
N GLU A 186 0.54 6.83 2.93
CA GLU A 186 0.72 7.64 1.74
C GLU A 186 0.44 6.87 0.45
N LEU A 187 -0.13 7.57 -0.54
CA LEU A 187 0.02 7.22 -1.94
C LEU A 187 1.15 8.07 -2.52
N ILE A 188 2.14 7.39 -3.09
CA ILE A 188 3.30 8.02 -3.69
C ILE A 188 3.24 7.81 -5.20
N PHE A 189 3.37 8.87 -5.97
CA PHE A 189 3.37 8.83 -7.43
C PHE A 189 4.72 9.30 -7.94
N ARG A 190 5.58 8.35 -8.29
CA ARG A 190 6.96 8.61 -8.71
C ARG A 190 7.06 8.70 -10.23
N GLU A 191 7.58 9.79 -10.73
CA GLU A 191 7.86 9.97 -12.15
C GLU A 191 8.95 9.02 -12.64
N THR A 192 8.74 8.47 -13.83
CA THR A 192 9.70 7.58 -14.47
C THR A 192 9.65 7.72 -15.99
N ASP A 193 10.81 7.57 -16.63
CA ASP A 193 10.93 7.49 -18.09
C ASP A 193 10.79 6.04 -18.61
N ARG A 194 10.68 5.06 -17.70
CA ARG A 194 10.47 3.67 -18.08
C ARG A 194 9.06 3.47 -18.61
N LYS A 195 8.92 2.53 -19.55
CA LYS A 195 7.60 2.12 -20.02
C LYS A 195 6.75 1.60 -18.88
N ILE A 196 5.60 2.23 -18.66
CA ILE A 196 4.63 1.83 -17.65
C ILE A 196 3.64 0.85 -18.28
N ALA A 197 3.33 -0.24 -17.58
CA ALA A 197 2.32 -1.20 -18.01
C ALA A 197 0.94 -0.53 -18.12
N LYS A 198 0.07 -1.07 -18.99
CA LYS A 198 -1.33 -0.62 -19.01
C LYS A 198 -1.99 -0.87 -17.66
N PHE A 199 -2.98 -0.03 -17.33
CA PHE A 199 -3.81 -0.24 -16.15
C PHE A 199 -4.62 -1.54 -16.31
N ASP A 200 -4.57 -2.39 -15.30
CA ASP A 200 -5.15 -3.73 -15.32
C ASP A 200 -6.37 -3.87 -14.38
N GLY A 201 -6.75 -2.79 -13.68
CA GLY A 201 -7.91 -2.79 -12.78
C GLY A 201 -7.58 -2.85 -11.28
N HIS A 202 -6.29 -2.96 -10.90
CA HIS A 202 -5.92 -2.86 -9.48
C HIS A 202 -6.37 -1.52 -8.88
N HIS A 203 -6.81 -1.53 -7.63
CA HIS A 203 -7.26 -0.31 -6.97
C HIS A 203 -6.93 -0.30 -5.47
N ILE A 204 -7.02 0.90 -4.91
CA ILE A 204 -6.80 1.18 -3.50
C ILE A 204 -8.08 1.73 -2.91
N GLN A 205 -8.54 1.17 -1.82
CA GLN A 205 -9.67 1.67 -1.05
C GLN A 205 -9.19 2.67 -0.01
N ILE A 206 -9.82 3.85 0.01
CA ILE A 206 -9.55 4.90 0.97
C ILE A 206 -10.87 5.30 1.64
N TYR A 207 -10.89 5.33 2.96
CA TYR A 207 -11.99 5.94 3.70
C TYR A 207 -11.84 7.46 3.72
N VAL A 208 -12.90 8.16 3.37
CA VAL A 208 -12.98 9.62 3.41
C VAL A 208 -14.07 10.09 4.37
N ALA A 209 -13.83 11.22 5.01
CA ALA A 209 -14.79 11.82 5.93
C ALA A 209 -15.96 12.49 5.18
N ASP A 210 -15.66 13.11 4.04
CA ASP A 210 -16.63 13.73 3.13
C ASP A 210 -16.48 13.11 1.74
N PHE A 211 -17.46 12.33 1.33
CA PHE A 211 -17.52 11.75 -0.02
C PHE A 211 -18.14 12.71 -1.04
N SER A 212 -19.18 13.46 -0.62
CA SER A 212 -19.96 14.31 -1.53
C SER A 212 -19.13 15.46 -2.10
N GLY A 213 -18.31 16.11 -1.27
CA GLY A 213 -17.48 17.23 -1.71
C GLY A 213 -16.52 16.88 -2.86
N PRO A 214 -15.70 15.83 -2.78
CA PRO A 214 -14.89 15.37 -3.90
C PRO A 214 -15.71 15.01 -5.13
N TYR A 215 -16.85 14.34 -4.96
CA TYR A 215 -17.74 13.96 -6.05
C TYR A 215 -18.29 15.19 -6.79
N ASP A 216 -18.79 16.19 -6.06
CA ASP A 216 -19.34 17.41 -6.64
C ASP A 216 -18.25 18.20 -7.38
N ARG A 217 -17.07 18.36 -6.79
CA ARG A 217 -15.92 19.00 -7.44
C ARG A 217 -15.48 18.31 -8.74
N LEU A 218 -15.64 16.99 -8.84
CA LEU A 218 -15.36 16.25 -10.08
C LEU A 218 -16.45 16.46 -11.15
N ARG A 219 -17.71 16.66 -10.75
CA ARG A 219 -18.81 16.89 -11.67
C ARG A 219 -18.82 18.29 -12.28
N GLU A 220 -18.26 19.26 -11.57
CA GLU A 220 -18.20 20.67 -11.98
C GLU A 220 -17.06 20.96 -12.98
N ARG A 221 -16.17 20.01 -13.26
CA ARG A 221 -15.02 20.11 -14.18
C ARG A 221 -15.24 19.39 -15.48
#